data_a1865a55e42fb34bac5b81c1fc5906a8
#
_entry.id   a1865a55e42fb34bac5b81c1fc5906a8
#
_cell.length_a   1.000
_cell.length_b   1.000
_cell.length_c   1.000
_cell.angle_alpha   90.00
_cell.angle_beta   90.00
_cell.angle_gamma   90.00
#
_symmetry.space_group_name_H-M   'P 1'
#
loop_
_entity.id
_entity.type
_entity.pdbx_description
1 polymer ?
#
loop_
_entity_poly.entity_id
_entity_poly.type
_entity_poly.pdbx_seq_one_letter_code
_entity_poly.pdbx_strand_id
1 'polypeptide(L)'
;MRNRALHDALRNFALEAAARLVRATDGGAEIEFALDERNEGSATLYRYRPLTAEFIAARWTELRTLPGFDPAARSLGTGARAYLRRRGEPGADAEPALRVMLERLYEDSTSFVLPEERFDRVYEGVERALYAGTVHASIVAPLVGLRLEGARVDLGNELSLVDVALIAPAPAPAWLDREEERDAGSRATAYLVLERDLSSDAPLPLGEARLRFRATLMALRMLDRGGVELAPLGFSRVGEARWQPLRLDPTGRGRGPERMLTGEDAKELRELLDGLESAPRQGPLAWALDRFEMGLERESDVEALSDYLLALRALLDRSRGAEPATVALRLAALCAEEEDRRAVQRRIESAFALEPFVVEGGLGTARGERYVEAVGRHGPQVLVRELEDALRHLLAGVLSEELDPDLAGLADETLLRTGEPRETQALRFGDDEAGEGAESAPARPPLAVVGRSAPVVEPRWSAPRTDGPAAMHRLPHPPVDLDPDDGDGYSAPV
;
A
#
# COMPACT_ATOMS: atom_id res chain seq x y z
N MET A 1 -16.63 -12.32 35.70
CA MET A 1 -17.32 -13.62 35.44
C MET A 1 -18.81 -13.36 35.32
N ARG A 2 -19.38 -13.54 34.12
CA ARG A 2 -20.83 -13.36 33.81
C ARG A 2 -21.60 -14.68 33.81
N ASN A 3 -20.89 -15.81 33.55
CA ASN A 3 -21.50 -17.13 33.45
C ASN A 3 -20.73 -18.17 34.28
N ARG A 4 -21.12 -18.34 35.54
CA ARG A 4 -20.49 -19.28 36.47
C ARG A 4 -20.63 -20.73 36.02
N ALA A 5 -21.78 -21.11 35.46
CA ALA A 5 -22.01 -22.48 35.01
C ALA A 5 -21.06 -22.87 33.85
N LEU A 6 -20.84 -21.95 32.90
CA LEU A 6 -19.87 -22.13 31.84
C LEU A 6 -18.42 -22.22 32.39
N HIS A 7 -18.08 -21.32 33.31
CA HIS A 7 -16.75 -21.34 33.94
C HIS A 7 -16.49 -22.69 34.62
N ASP A 8 -17.40 -23.13 35.46
CA ASP A 8 -17.26 -24.38 36.22
C ASP A 8 -17.19 -25.61 35.26
N ALA A 9 -18.00 -25.64 34.21
CA ALA A 9 -17.98 -26.71 33.23
C ALA A 9 -16.64 -26.76 32.45
N LEU A 10 -16.14 -25.61 31.98
CA LEU A 10 -14.85 -25.54 31.27
C LEU A 10 -13.69 -25.88 32.21
N ARG A 11 -13.73 -25.43 33.46
CA ARG A 11 -12.69 -25.72 34.45
C ARG A 11 -12.63 -27.20 34.80
N ASN A 12 -13.80 -27.84 35.01
CA ASN A 12 -13.83 -29.28 35.26
C ASN A 12 -13.26 -30.08 34.11
N PHE A 13 -13.65 -29.77 32.87
CA PHE A 13 -13.05 -30.39 31.67
C PHE A 13 -11.53 -30.16 31.61
N ALA A 14 -11.05 -28.94 31.84
CA ALA A 14 -9.63 -28.63 31.83
C ALA A 14 -8.83 -29.41 32.91
N LEU A 15 -9.40 -29.59 34.11
CA LEU A 15 -8.79 -30.37 35.18
C LEU A 15 -8.70 -31.87 34.84
N GLU A 16 -9.78 -32.44 34.28
CA GLU A 16 -9.78 -33.84 33.83
C GLU A 16 -8.77 -34.07 32.66
N ALA A 17 -8.75 -33.14 31.70
CA ALA A 17 -7.80 -33.16 30.60
C ALA A 17 -6.36 -33.05 31.10
N ALA A 18 -6.08 -32.13 32.01
CA ALA A 18 -4.79 -31.97 32.67
C ALA A 18 -4.31 -33.29 33.31
N ALA A 19 -5.17 -33.92 34.13
CA ALA A 19 -4.86 -35.16 34.78
C ALA A 19 -4.61 -36.33 33.79
N ARG A 20 -5.26 -36.29 32.62
CA ARG A 20 -5.04 -37.28 31.56
C ARG A 20 -3.71 -37.06 30.84
N LEU A 21 -3.39 -35.79 30.53
CA LEU A 21 -2.14 -35.42 29.88
C LEU A 21 -0.92 -35.66 30.79
N VAL A 22 -1.00 -35.34 32.08
CA VAL A 22 0.04 -35.69 33.08
C VAL A 22 0.29 -37.20 33.10
N ARG A 23 -0.77 -38.00 33.16
CA ARG A 23 -0.60 -39.47 33.13
C ARG A 23 0.06 -39.98 31.85
N ALA A 24 -0.17 -39.32 30.71
CA ALA A 24 0.47 -39.68 29.46
C ALA A 24 1.99 -39.35 29.50
N THR A 25 2.38 -38.19 30.02
CA THR A 25 3.81 -37.85 30.18
C THR A 25 4.51 -38.71 31.21
N ASP A 26 3.86 -39.00 32.36
CA ASP A 26 4.40 -39.92 33.38
C ASP A 26 4.53 -41.35 32.83
N GLY A 27 3.70 -41.73 31.88
CA GLY A 27 3.76 -43.00 31.14
C GLY A 27 4.83 -43.04 30.04
N GLY A 28 5.64 -42.01 29.90
CA GLY A 28 6.74 -41.94 28.94
C GLY A 28 6.40 -41.33 27.58
N ALA A 29 5.23 -40.67 27.46
CA ALA A 29 4.94 -39.91 26.22
C ALA A 29 5.71 -38.60 26.21
N GLU A 30 6.50 -38.40 25.17
CA GLU A 30 7.37 -37.24 25.01
C GLU A 30 6.65 -36.11 24.24
N ILE A 31 6.95 -34.85 24.59
CA ILE A 31 6.55 -33.66 23.86
C ILE A 31 7.70 -33.29 22.95
N GLU A 32 7.46 -33.27 21.65
CA GLU A 32 8.42 -32.81 20.66
C GLU A 32 8.69 -31.31 20.75
N PHE A 33 9.83 -30.86 20.24
CA PHE A 33 10.21 -29.46 20.20
C PHE A 33 10.49 -29.00 18.77
N ALA A 34 9.98 -27.85 18.38
CA ALA A 34 10.40 -27.15 17.20
C ALA A 34 11.57 -26.21 17.51
N LEU A 35 12.47 -26.07 16.56
CA LEU A 35 13.57 -25.13 16.62
C LEU A 35 13.18 -23.85 15.85
N ASP A 36 12.93 -22.77 16.56
CA ASP A 36 12.67 -21.46 15.96
C ASP A 36 14.00 -20.69 15.88
N GLU A 37 14.44 -20.37 14.68
CA GLU A 37 15.59 -19.51 14.43
C GLU A 37 15.17 -18.05 14.40
N ARG A 38 15.77 -17.21 15.21
CA ARG A 38 15.63 -15.76 15.16
C ARG A 38 16.97 -15.14 14.82
N ASN A 39 16.97 -14.37 13.74
CA ASN A 39 18.10 -13.53 13.36
C ASN A 39 17.92 -12.15 14.02
N GLU A 40 18.64 -11.90 15.12
CA GLU A 40 18.74 -10.58 15.75
C GLU A 40 20.12 -9.99 15.47
N GLY A 41 20.21 -9.18 14.41
CA GLY A 41 21.49 -8.59 13.98
C GLY A 41 22.47 -9.64 13.45
N SER A 42 23.70 -9.71 14.02
CA SER A 42 24.74 -10.65 13.59
C SER A 42 24.71 -12.01 14.32
N ALA A 43 23.78 -12.22 15.26
CA ALA A 43 23.69 -13.46 16.05
C ALA A 43 22.41 -14.23 15.70
N THR A 44 22.57 -15.52 15.44
CA THR A 44 21.43 -16.45 15.30
C THR A 44 21.06 -16.99 16.67
N LEU A 45 19.87 -16.67 17.16
CA LEU A 45 19.33 -17.20 18.41
C LEU A 45 18.40 -18.37 18.11
N TYR A 46 18.61 -19.47 18.81
CA TYR A 46 17.78 -20.67 18.71
C TYR A 46 16.85 -20.74 19.91
N ARG A 47 15.54 -20.79 19.66
CA ARG A 47 14.51 -21.01 20.67
C ARG A 47 13.87 -22.37 20.48
N TYR A 48 13.96 -23.22 21.48
CA TYR A 48 13.22 -24.49 21.52
C TYR A 48 11.79 -24.21 21.99
N ARG A 49 10.83 -24.45 21.10
CA ARG A 49 9.41 -24.31 21.40
C ARG A 49 8.76 -25.70 21.50
N PRO A 50 8.12 -26.04 22.64
CA PRO A 50 7.45 -27.33 22.76
C PRO A 50 6.24 -27.39 21.83
N LEU A 51 6.05 -28.50 21.14
CA LEU A 51 4.90 -28.79 20.27
C LEU A 51 3.73 -29.33 21.09
N THR A 52 3.32 -28.58 22.10
CA THR A 52 2.28 -28.98 23.06
C THR A 52 0.90 -29.05 22.42
N ALA A 53 0.62 -28.21 21.43
CA ALA A 53 -0.64 -28.24 20.68
C ALA A 53 -0.77 -29.57 19.90
N GLU A 54 0.30 -30.00 19.24
CA GLU A 54 0.38 -31.26 18.51
C GLU A 54 0.25 -32.47 19.46
N PHE A 55 0.86 -32.38 20.63
CA PHE A 55 0.74 -33.39 21.69
C PHE A 55 -0.70 -33.55 22.17
N ILE A 56 -1.42 -32.43 22.38
CA ILE A 56 -2.86 -32.40 22.75
C ILE A 56 -3.71 -32.95 21.60
N ALA A 57 -3.46 -32.51 20.36
CA ALA A 57 -4.18 -32.94 19.17
C ALA A 57 -4.07 -34.47 18.95
N ALA A 58 -2.88 -35.03 19.11
CA ALA A 58 -2.66 -36.47 19.00
C ALA A 58 -3.47 -37.30 20.00
N ARG A 59 -3.83 -36.73 21.17
CA ARG A 59 -4.59 -37.39 22.23
C ARG A 59 -6.05 -36.93 22.29
N TRP A 60 -6.48 -36.16 21.33
CA TRP A 60 -7.81 -35.56 21.34
C TRP A 60 -8.94 -36.59 21.41
N THR A 61 -8.78 -37.74 20.71
CA THR A 61 -9.76 -38.84 20.75
C THR A 61 -10.00 -39.38 22.17
N GLU A 62 -8.99 -39.35 23.04
CA GLU A 62 -9.12 -39.77 24.43
C GLU A 62 -9.73 -38.62 25.27
N LEU A 63 -9.31 -37.38 25.04
CA LEU A 63 -9.75 -36.23 25.81
C LEU A 63 -11.25 -35.95 25.62
N ARG A 64 -11.79 -36.15 24.43
CA ARG A 64 -13.24 -35.99 24.18
C ARG A 64 -14.12 -37.02 24.85
N THR A 65 -13.56 -38.16 25.35
CA THR A 65 -14.31 -39.15 26.10
C THR A 65 -14.37 -38.87 27.61
N LEU A 66 -13.75 -37.83 28.09
CA LEU A 66 -13.76 -37.44 29.48
C LEU A 66 -15.16 -37.03 29.95
N PRO A 67 -15.59 -37.32 31.19
CA PRO A 67 -16.90 -36.97 31.70
C PRO A 67 -17.22 -35.48 31.63
N GLY A 68 -16.24 -34.62 31.81
CA GLY A 68 -16.39 -33.16 31.73
C GLY A 68 -16.55 -32.62 30.30
N PHE A 69 -16.30 -33.39 29.24
CA PHE A 69 -16.36 -32.91 27.86
C PHE A 69 -17.75 -32.47 27.43
N ASP A 70 -18.75 -33.36 27.55
CA ASP A 70 -20.13 -33.07 27.13
C ASP A 70 -20.75 -31.89 27.86
N PRO A 71 -20.60 -31.77 29.21
CA PRO A 71 -21.05 -30.57 29.93
C PRO A 71 -20.38 -29.28 29.44
N ALA A 72 -19.08 -29.31 29.19
CA ALA A 72 -18.35 -28.15 28.69
C ALA A 72 -18.81 -27.78 27.26
N ALA A 73 -18.94 -28.78 26.36
CA ALA A 73 -19.41 -28.56 24.99
C ALA A 73 -20.85 -27.97 24.97
N ARG A 74 -21.74 -28.50 25.75
CA ARG A 74 -23.13 -27.96 25.86
C ARG A 74 -23.18 -26.56 26.44
N SER A 75 -22.34 -26.25 27.43
CA SER A 75 -22.28 -24.93 28.06
C SER A 75 -21.69 -23.88 27.10
N LEU A 76 -20.76 -24.28 26.26
CA LEU A 76 -20.18 -23.39 25.22
C LEU A 76 -21.21 -23.13 24.10
N GLY A 77 -21.97 -24.14 23.68
CA GLY A 77 -23.09 -24.04 22.76
C GLY A 77 -22.73 -23.25 21.47
N THR A 78 -23.63 -22.33 21.06
CA THR A 78 -23.46 -21.49 19.87
C THR A 78 -22.31 -20.48 19.98
N GLY A 79 -21.79 -20.25 21.19
CA GLY A 79 -20.64 -19.39 21.42
C GLY A 79 -19.31 -19.95 20.91
N ALA A 80 -19.27 -21.27 20.64
CA ALA A 80 -18.08 -21.94 20.09
C ALA A 80 -17.60 -21.28 18.80
N ARG A 81 -18.54 -20.98 17.90
CA ARG A 81 -18.23 -20.31 16.61
C ARG A 81 -17.59 -18.94 16.83
N ALA A 82 -18.13 -18.11 17.72
CA ALA A 82 -17.59 -16.79 18.00
C ALA A 82 -16.19 -16.87 18.63
N TYR A 83 -15.98 -17.85 19.52
CA TYR A 83 -14.68 -18.08 20.12
C TYR A 83 -13.62 -18.53 19.10
N LEU A 84 -13.93 -19.55 18.28
CA LEU A 84 -13.02 -20.03 17.23
C LEU A 84 -12.66 -18.94 16.25
N ARG A 85 -13.65 -18.19 15.79
CA ARG A 85 -13.42 -17.08 14.88
C ARG A 85 -12.50 -16.00 15.46
N ARG A 86 -12.71 -15.65 16.74
CA ARG A 86 -11.83 -14.69 17.44
C ARG A 86 -10.38 -15.17 17.52
N ARG A 87 -10.17 -16.48 17.39
CA ARG A 87 -8.87 -17.15 17.36
C ARG A 87 -8.32 -17.38 15.94
N GLY A 88 -9.12 -17.10 14.92
CA GLY A 88 -8.76 -17.40 13.52
C GLY A 88 -8.80 -18.88 13.18
N GLU A 89 -9.49 -19.66 14.02
CA GLU A 89 -9.61 -21.11 13.82
C GLU A 89 -10.89 -21.43 13.02
N PRO A 90 -10.81 -22.37 12.07
CA PRO A 90 -11.99 -22.80 11.33
C PRO A 90 -12.92 -23.61 12.20
N GLY A 91 -14.22 -23.54 11.93
CA GLY A 91 -15.24 -24.33 12.58
C GLY A 91 -16.33 -23.53 13.29
N ALA A 92 -17.34 -24.22 13.75
CA ALA A 92 -18.47 -23.63 14.46
C ALA A 92 -18.87 -24.47 15.70
N ASP A 93 -18.25 -25.64 15.86
CA ASP A 93 -18.64 -26.62 16.85
C ASP A 93 -17.87 -26.47 18.16
N ALA A 94 -18.47 -26.99 19.24
CA ALA A 94 -17.88 -26.92 20.57
C ALA A 94 -16.61 -27.77 20.70
N GLU A 95 -16.49 -28.87 19.94
CA GLU A 95 -15.34 -29.76 20.01
C GLU A 95 -14.03 -29.06 19.61
N PRO A 96 -13.88 -28.45 18.42
CA PRO A 96 -12.68 -27.70 18.09
C PRO A 96 -12.44 -26.50 19.03
N ALA A 97 -13.51 -25.86 19.54
CA ALA A 97 -13.36 -24.76 20.47
C ALA A 97 -12.76 -25.20 21.82
N LEU A 98 -13.16 -26.34 22.35
CA LEU A 98 -12.57 -26.91 23.56
C LEU A 98 -11.11 -27.34 23.35
N ARG A 99 -10.79 -27.87 22.17
CA ARG A 99 -9.41 -28.20 21.82
C ARG A 99 -8.54 -26.96 21.81
N VAL A 100 -8.94 -25.90 21.09
CA VAL A 100 -8.23 -24.64 21.02
C VAL A 100 -8.08 -24.01 22.42
N MET A 101 -9.09 -24.13 23.26
CA MET A 101 -9.02 -23.66 24.65
C MET A 101 -7.92 -24.41 25.44
N LEU A 102 -7.82 -25.73 25.31
CA LEU A 102 -6.77 -26.51 25.97
C LEU A 102 -5.38 -26.21 25.42
N GLU A 103 -5.24 -26.12 24.11
CA GLU A 103 -3.98 -25.75 23.46
C GLU A 103 -3.47 -24.40 23.97
N ARG A 104 -4.38 -23.45 24.19
CA ARG A 104 -4.07 -22.12 24.74
C ARG A 104 -3.69 -22.16 26.23
N LEU A 105 -4.30 -23.04 27.01
CA LEU A 105 -3.97 -23.21 28.42
C LEU A 105 -2.53 -23.64 28.62
N TYR A 106 -2.02 -24.47 27.70
CA TYR A 106 -0.71 -25.08 27.80
C TYR A 106 0.29 -24.59 26.74
N GLU A 107 -0.04 -23.49 26.06
CA GLU A 107 0.85 -22.89 25.08
C GLU A 107 2.25 -22.62 25.70
N ASP A 108 3.31 -23.03 24.99
CA ASP A 108 4.70 -22.91 25.41
C ASP A 108 5.04 -23.62 26.76
N SER A 109 4.22 -24.58 27.19
CA SER A 109 4.43 -25.31 28.44
C SER A 109 4.59 -26.80 28.19
N THR A 110 5.51 -27.43 28.90
CA THR A 110 5.65 -28.90 28.95
C THR A 110 4.96 -29.51 30.17
N SER A 111 4.46 -28.69 31.06
CA SER A 111 3.75 -29.11 32.28
C SER A 111 2.25 -28.93 32.08
N PHE A 112 1.50 -30.00 32.38
CA PHE A 112 0.03 -29.99 32.33
C PHE A 112 -0.62 -29.78 33.71
N VAL A 113 0.08 -29.19 34.65
CA VAL A 113 -0.56 -28.68 35.89
C VAL A 113 -1.42 -27.49 35.51
N LEU A 114 -2.73 -27.50 35.87
CA LEU A 114 -3.64 -26.41 35.51
C LEU A 114 -3.21 -25.11 36.19
N PRO A 115 -2.77 -24.09 35.42
CA PRO A 115 -2.40 -22.82 35.99
C PRO A 115 -3.65 -21.92 36.14
N GLU A 116 -4.16 -21.71 37.35
CA GLU A 116 -5.42 -20.99 37.62
C GLU A 116 -5.47 -19.60 36.96
N GLU A 117 -4.41 -18.80 37.12
CA GLU A 117 -4.33 -17.48 36.51
C GLU A 117 -4.39 -17.51 34.98
N ARG A 118 -3.83 -18.57 34.34
CA ARG A 118 -3.89 -18.74 32.89
C ARG A 118 -5.28 -19.23 32.48
N PHE A 119 -5.89 -20.10 33.27
CA PHE A 119 -7.27 -20.52 33.03
C PHE A 119 -8.23 -19.32 33.08
N ASP A 120 -8.12 -18.46 34.09
CA ASP A 120 -8.97 -17.27 34.22
C ASP A 120 -8.82 -16.35 32.97
N ARG A 121 -7.59 -16.11 32.51
CA ARG A 121 -7.34 -15.32 31.29
C ARG A 121 -7.93 -15.96 30.03
N VAL A 122 -7.80 -17.28 29.90
CA VAL A 122 -8.36 -18.01 28.75
C VAL A 122 -9.89 -17.98 28.82
N TYR A 123 -10.47 -18.18 30.01
CA TYR A 123 -11.91 -18.09 30.24
C TYR A 123 -12.45 -16.69 29.92
N GLU A 124 -11.79 -15.63 30.37
CA GLU A 124 -12.17 -14.26 29.99
C GLU A 124 -12.21 -14.07 28.47
N GLY A 125 -11.29 -14.69 27.72
CA GLY A 125 -11.29 -14.70 26.27
C GLY A 125 -12.52 -15.40 25.70
N VAL A 126 -12.92 -16.54 26.27
CA VAL A 126 -14.15 -17.28 25.92
C VAL A 126 -15.39 -16.43 26.26
N GLU A 127 -15.48 -15.91 27.48
CA GLU A 127 -16.60 -15.10 27.94
C GLU A 127 -16.77 -13.84 27.08
N ARG A 128 -15.67 -13.19 26.73
CA ARG A 128 -15.65 -12.02 25.85
C ARG A 128 -16.15 -12.37 24.43
N ALA A 129 -15.76 -13.52 23.90
CA ALA A 129 -16.22 -13.98 22.59
C ALA A 129 -17.74 -14.25 22.57
N LEU A 130 -18.27 -14.78 23.66
CA LEU A 130 -19.71 -15.09 23.81
C LEU A 130 -20.59 -13.84 23.95
N TYR A 131 -20.12 -12.82 24.67
CA TYR A 131 -20.98 -11.71 25.11
C TYR A 131 -20.65 -10.36 24.47
N ALA A 132 -19.52 -10.22 23.77
CA ALA A 132 -19.16 -8.94 23.14
C ALA A 132 -19.98 -8.63 21.89
N GLY A 133 -20.55 -9.64 21.22
CA GLY A 133 -21.30 -9.48 19.97
C GLY A 133 -20.46 -9.00 18.77
N THR A 134 -19.29 -8.41 19.06
CA THR A 134 -18.35 -7.89 18.07
C THR A 134 -16.96 -8.46 18.28
N VAL A 135 -16.18 -8.49 17.22
CA VAL A 135 -14.78 -8.88 17.22
C VAL A 135 -13.96 -7.82 16.48
N HIS A 136 -12.85 -7.41 17.08
CA HIS A 136 -11.94 -6.47 16.45
C HIS A 136 -11.22 -7.13 15.27
N ALA A 137 -11.22 -6.50 14.13
CA ALA A 137 -10.51 -6.94 12.93
C ALA A 137 -9.47 -5.89 12.53
N SER A 138 -8.28 -6.36 12.18
CA SER A 138 -7.20 -5.51 11.68
C SER A 138 -6.73 -6.04 10.32
N ILE A 139 -6.65 -5.18 9.33
CA ILE A 139 -6.09 -5.46 8.01
C ILE A 139 -4.97 -4.47 7.79
N VAL A 140 -3.77 -4.96 7.47
CA VAL A 140 -2.58 -4.12 7.34
C VAL A 140 -1.90 -4.33 6.00
N ALA A 141 -1.38 -3.25 5.45
CA ALA A 141 -0.59 -3.25 4.23
C ALA A 141 0.75 -2.54 4.47
N PRO A 142 1.90 -3.20 4.28
CA PRO A 142 3.19 -2.57 4.42
C PRO A 142 3.40 -1.50 3.34
N LEU A 143 3.93 -0.35 3.73
CA LEU A 143 4.37 0.74 2.86
C LEU A 143 5.89 0.85 2.89
N VAL A 144 6.47 1.03 1.72
CA VAL A 144 7.89 1.32 1.53
C VAL A 144 8.03 2.76 1.06
N GLY A 145 9.10 3.42 1.45
CA GLY A 145 9.40 4.79 1.02
C GLY A 145 8.59 5.89 1.72
N LEU A 146 7.89 5.57 2.83
CA LEU A 146 7.17 6.53 3.66
C LEU A 146 7.62 6.43 5.11
N ARG A 147 8.04 7.54 5.71
CA ARG A 147 8.25 7.68 7.16
C ARG A 147 7.21 8.59 7.76
N LEU A 148 6.88 8.38 9.00
CA LEU A 148 5.96 9.22 9.75
C LEU A 148 6.76 10.08 10.75
N GLU A 149 6.40 11.36 10.89
CA GLU A 149 6.93 12.22 11.94
C GLU A 149 6.47 11.75 13.32
N GLY A 150 5.25 11.17 13.40
CA GLY A 150 4.66 10.61 14.61
C GLY A 150 4.47 9.11 14.50
N ALA A 151 4.14 8.49 15.64
CA ALA A 151 3.95 7.04 15.70
C ALA A 151 2.69 6.56 14.93
N ARG A 152 1.67 7.40 14.82
CA ARG A 152 0.39 7.08 14.15
C ARG A 152 -0.23 8.35 13.58
N VAL A 153 -0.78 8.23 12.39
CA VAL A 153 -1.57 9.26 11.70
C VAL A 153 -2.95 8.68 11.39
N ASP A 154 -3.99 9.25 11.97
CA ASP A 154 -5.38 8.87 11.68
C ASP A 154 -5.83 9.52 10.36
N LEU A 155 -6.32 8.71 9.44
CA LEU A 155 -6.83 9.13 8.13
C LEU A 155 -8.36 9.18 8.06
N GLY A 156 -9.04 8.90 9.17
CA GLY A 156 -10.50 8.82 9.21
C GLY A 156 -11.04 7.45 8.77
N ASN A 157 -12.36 7.26 8.98
CA ASN A 157 -13.06 6.05 8.53
C ASN A 157 -12.35 4.73 8.92
N GLU A 158 -11.80 4.64 10.16
CA GLU A 158 -11.11 3.44 10.68
C GLU A 158 -9.76 3.11 9.98
N LEU A 159 -9.25 4.03 9.15
CA LEU A 159 -7.98 3.91 8.45
C LEU A 159 -6.90 4.76 9.12
N SER A 160 -5.71 4.24 9.24
CA SER A 160 -4.56 4.96 9.80
C SER A 160 -3.24 4.53 9.16
N LEU A 161 -2.26 5.42 9.23
CA LEU A 161 -0.86 5.12 9.01
C LEU A 161 -0.18 4.89 10.36
N VAL A 162 0.60 3.83 10.47
CA VAL A 162 1.24 3.44 11.74
C VAL A 162 2.70 3.10 11.49
N ASP A 163 3.58 3.58 12.36
CA ASP A 163 4.99 3.23 12.30
C ASP A 163 5.20 1.72 12.48
N VAL A 164 6.13 1.16 11.72
CA VAL A 164 6.41 -0.29 11.72
C VAL A 164 6.73 -0.83 13.11
N ALA A 165 7.33 -0.02 13.97
CA ALA A 165 7.72 -0.43 15.34
C ALA A 165 6.51 -0.67 16.27
N LEU A 166 5.33 -0.15 15.94
CA LEU A 166 4.13 -0.26 16.77
C LEU A 166 3.25 -1.46 16.45
N ILE A 167 3.41 -2.07 15.29
CA ILE A 167 2.67 -3.28 14.94
C ILE A 167 3.51 -4.47 15.36
N ALA A 168 2.96 -5.28 16.29
CA ALA A 168 3.58 -6.56 16.65
C ALA A 168 3.88 -7.35 15.36
N PRO A 169 5.06 -7.97 15.25
CA PRO A 169 5.56 -8.48 14.00
C PRO A 169 4.49 -9.29 13.28
N ALA A 170 4.05 -8.78 12.15
CA ALA A 170 3.42 -9.61 11.15
C ALA A 170 4.38 -10.76 10.90
N PRO A 171 3.89 -12.00 10.69
CA PRO A 171 4.77 -13.13 10.48
C PRO A 171 5.78 -12.75 9.41
N ALA A 172 7.05 -13.05 9.69
CA ALA A 172 8.11 -12.80 8.73
C ALA A 172 7.69 -13.40 7.37
N PRO A 173 7.99 -12.73 6.26
CA PRO A 173 7.58 -13.17 4.93
C PRO A 173 8.26 -14.49 4.47
N ALA A 174 8.53 -15.40 5.40
CA ALA A 174 9.23 -16.67 5.17
C ALA A 174 8.53 -17.60 4.14
N TRP A 175 7.28 -17.29 3.78
CA TRP A 175 6.50 -18.06 2.81
C TRP A 175 6.24 -17.30 1.49
N LEU A 176 6.94 -16.21 1.27
CA LEU A 176 6.94 -15.58 -0.04
C LEU A 176 7.89 -16.36 -0.94
N ASP A 177 7.37 -16.92 -2.03
CA ASP A 177 8.15 -17.73 -2.97
C ASP A 177 9.15 -16.91 -3.76
N ARG A 178 8.95 -15.60 -3.85
CA ARG A 178 9.82 -14.69 -4.60
C ARG A 178 10.66 -13.84 -3.67
N GLU A 179 11.96 -13.81 -3.95
CA GLU A 179 12.95 -13.03 -3.19
C GLU A 179 12.63 -11.52 -3.21
N GLU A 180 12.12 -11.01 -4.34
CA GLU A 180 11.68 -9.62 -4.49
C GLU A 180 10.51 -9.25 -3.56
N GLU A 181 9.55 -10.16 -3.37
CA GLU A 181 8.40 -9.95 -2.48
C GLU A 181 8.84 -9.94 -1.00
N ARG A 182 9.83 -10.76 -0.63
CA ARG A 182 10.44 -10.76 0.72
C ARG A 182 11.17 -9.46 0.99
N ASP A 183 11.90 -8.98 0.00
CA ASP A 183 12.73 -7.78 0.09
C ASP A 183 11.87 -6.52 0.27
N ALA A 184 10.73 -6.41 -0.46
CA ALA A 184 9.79 -5.31 -0.30
C ALA A 184 9.14 -5.29 1.10
N GLY A 185 8.74 -6.46 1.63
CA GLY A 185 8.17 -6.57 2.98
C GLY A 185 9.17 -6.25 4.09
N SER A 186 10.46 -6.57 3.89
CA SER A 186 11.53 -6.29 4.86
C SER A 186 11.94 -4.82 4.89
N ARG A 187 11.61 -4.04 3.86
CA ARG A 187 11.91 -2.60 3.74
C ARG A 187 10.74 -1.72 4.16
N ALA A 188 9.63 -2.30 4.64
CA ALA A 188 8.50 -1.52 5.10
C ALA A 188 8.91 -0.53 6.21
N THR A 189 8.51 0.72 6.06
CA THR A 189 8.79 1.79 7.03
C THR A 189 7.54 2.23 7.77
N ALA A 190 6.37 1.97 7.19
CA ALA A 190 5.06 2.22 7.79
C ALA A 190 4.06 1.14 7.37
N TYR A 191 2.93 1.10 8.05
CA TYR A 191 1.78 0.28 7.68
C TYR A 191 0.56 1.16 7.44
N LEU A 192 -0.20 0.86 6.39
CA LEU A 192 -1.61 1.20 6.32
C LEU A 192 -2.40 0.20 7.14
N VAL A 193 -3.26 0.68 8.02
CA VAL A 193 -4.01 -0.14 8.96
C VAL A 193 -5.49 0.21 8.88
N LEU A 194 -6.32 -0.76 8.54
CA LEU A 194 -7.77 -0.68 8.65
C LEU A 194 -8.21 -1.49 9.87
N GLU A 195 -8.77 -0.81 10.87
CA GLU A 195 -9.25 -1.42 12.11
C GLU A 195 -10.74 -1.22 12.26
N ARG A 196 -11.48 -2.31 12.49
CA ARG A 196 -12.93 -2.27 12.61
C ARG A 196 -13.45 -3.32 13.57
N ASP A 197 -14.47 -2.95 14.35
CA ASP A 197 -15.25 -3.90 15.11
C ASP A 197 -16.35 -4.51 14.23
N LEU A 198 -16.24 -5.80 13.96
CA LEU A 198 -17.17 -6.56 13.13
C LEU A 198 -18.14 -7.35 14.04
N SER A 199 -19.37 -7.53 13.61
CA SER A 199 -20.23 -8.53 14.22
C SER A 199 -19.58 -9.91 14.10
N SER A 200 -19.81 -10.78 15.10
CA SER A 200 -19.16 -12.10 15.15
C SER A 200 -19.38 -12.96 13.90
N ASP A 201 -20.35 -12.65 13.06
CA ASP A 201 -20.64 -13.40 11.82
C ASP A 201 -20.24 -12.67 10.54
N ALA A 202 -19.87 -11.37 10.59
CA ALA A 202 -19.53 -10.61 9.41
C ALA A 202 -18.20 -11.06 8.77
N PRO A 203 -18.07 -11.21 7.46
CA PRO A 203 -16.80 -11.51 6.81
C PRO A 203 -15.81 -10.35 6.97
N LEU A 204 -14.51 -10.63 6.85
CA LEU A 204 -13.50 -9.57 6.76
C LEU A 204 -13.72 -8.72 5.50
N PRO A 205 -13.66 -7.40 5.59
CA PRO A 205 -13.87 -6.50 4.46
C PRO A 205 -12.62 -6.38 3.57
N LEU A 206 -12.08 -7.51 3.10
CA LEU A 206 -10.80 -7.54 2.35
C LEU A 206 -10.85 -6.77 1.03
N GLY A 207 -11.99 -6.80 0.33
CA GLY A 207 -12.18 -6.03 -0.91
C GLY A 207 -12.19 -4.53 -0.65
N GLU A 208 -12.90 -4.08 0.39
CA GLU A 208 -12.91 -2.68 0.81
C GLU A 208 -11.50 -2.21 1.23
N ALA A 209 -10.80 -3.03 2.02
CA ALA A 209 -9.45 -2.72 2.45
C ALA A 209 -8.48 -2.50 1.28
N ARG A 210 -8.52 -3.37 0.26
CA ARG A 210 -7.69 -3.22 -0.94
C ARG A 210 -7.98 -1.91 -1.68
N LEU A 211 -9.26 -1.59 -1.88
CA LEU A 211 -9.66 -0.34 -2.55
C LEU A 211 -9.18 0.89 -1.76
N ARG A 212 -9.33 0.88 -0.44
CA ARG A 212 -8.92 2.00 0.41
C ARG A 212 -7.40 2.13 0.49
N PHE A 213 -6.66 1.03 0.53
CA PHE A 213 -5.19 1.06 0.50
C PHE A 213 -4.68 1.63 -0.83
N ARG A 214 -5.32 1.25 -1.96
CA ARG A 214 -4.99 1.81 -3.26
C ARG A 214 -5.32 3.30 -3.35
N ALA A 215 -6.47 3.73 -2.86
CA ALA A 215 -6.85 5.15 -2.80
C ALA A 215 -5.86 5.95 -1.93
N THR A 216 -5.41 5.38 -0.80
CA THR A 216 -4.42 6.04 0.05
C THR A 216 -3.06 6.15 -0.62
N LEU A 217 -2.60 5.10 -1.32
CA LEU A 217 -1.37 5.17 -2.10
C LEU A 217 -1.46 6.26 -3.17
N MET A 218 -2.59 6.34 -3.87
CA MET A 218 -2.85 7.38 -4.87
C MET A 218 -2.79 8.78 -4.24
N ALA A 219 -3.48 8.99 -3.12
CA ALA A 219 -3.47 10.27 -2.40
C ALA A 219 -2.05 10.64 -1.93
N LEU A 220 -1.28 9.69 -1.40
CA LEU A 220 0.14 9.91 -1.02
C LEU A 220 1.00 10.33 -2.22
N ARG A 221 0.78 9.73 -3.38
CA ARG A 221 1.47 10.07 -4.63
C ARG A 221 0.97 11.38 -5.25
N MET A 222 -0.23 11.84 -4.89
CA MET A 222 -0.77 13.13 -5.29
C MET A 222 -0.24 14.28 -4.42
N LEU A 223 0.04 14.06 -3.16
CA LEU A 223 0.63 15.08 -2.28
C LEU A 223 1.98 15.57 -2.80
N ASP A 224 2.83 14.64 -3.27
CA ASP A 224 4.16 14.97 -3.75
C ASP A 224 4.77 13.79 -4.51
N ARG A 225 5.87 14.05 -5.23
CA ARG A 225 6.73 13.01 -5.79
C ARG A 225 7.46 12.28 -4.68
N GLY A 226 7.01 11.09 -4.37
CA GLY A 226 7.65 10.21 -3.42
C GLY A 226 7.78 8.78 -3.94
N GLY A 227 8.83 8.09 -3.50
CA GLY A 227 9.04 6.67 -3.80
C GLY A 227 8.12 5.76 -2.99
N VAL A 228 6.86 6.17 -2.75
CA VAL A 228 5.92 5.40 -1.93
C VAL A 228 5.31 4.26 -2.74
N GLU A 229 5.39 3.05 -2.21
CA GLU A 229 4.79 1.84 -2.78
C GLU A 229 4.13 0.97 -1.72
N LEU A 230 3.11 0.21 -2.13
CA LEU A 230 2.53 -0.86 -1.32
C LEU A 230 3.29 -2.15 -1.57
N ALA A 231 3.64 -2.86 -0.50
CA ALA A 231 4.16 -4.21 -0.65
C ALA A 231 3.09 -5.14 -1.26
N PRO A 232 3.48 -6.15 -2.03
CA PRO A 232 2.53 -7.07 -2.69
C PRO A 232 1.80 -7.98 -1.70
N LEU A 233 2.25 -8.03 -0.45
CA LEU A 233 1.68 -8.82 0.62
C LEU A 233 1.33 -7.96 1.81
N GLY A 234 0.05 -7.97 2.17
CA GLY A 234 -0.49 -7.47 3.44
C GLY A 234 -0.89 -8.61 4.37
N PHE A 235 -1.50 -8.26 5.49
CA PHE A 235 -1.92 -9.21 6.51
C PHE A 235 -3.28 -8.85 7.06
N SER A 236 -4.03 -9.85 7.51
CA SER A 236 -5.30 -9.65 8.20
C SER A 236 -5.37 -10.46 9.47
N ARG A 237 -6.07 -9.95 10.47
CA ARG A 237 -6.26 -10.62 11.76
C ARG A 237 -7.65 -10.32 12.32
N VAL A 238 -8.24 -11.32 12.93
CA VAL A 238 -9.50 -11.19 13.69
C VAL A 238 -9.21 -11.47 15.17
N GLY A 239 -9.50 -10.52 16.03
CA GLY A 239 -9.24 -10.64 17.47
C GLY A 239 -7.77 -10.89 17.78
N GLU A 240 -7.51 -11.98 18.51
CA GLU A 240 -6.16 -12.40 18.89
C GLU A 240 -5.62 -13.54 17.99
N ALA A 241 -6.27 -13.81 16.87
CA ALA A 241 -5.82 -14.79 15.89
C ALA A 241 -4.41 -14.47 15.35
N ARG A 242 -3.76 -15.46 14.78
CA ARG A 242 -2.51 -15.23 14.03
C ARG A 242 -2.81 -14.39 12.80
N TRP A 243 -1.85 -13.58 12.40
CA TRP A 243 -1.90 -12.87 11.14
C TRP A 243 -2.02 -13.85 9.97
N GLN A 244 -2.97 -13.58 9.08
CA GLN A 244 -3.16 -14.32 7.84
C GLN A 244 -2.68 -13.46 6.67
N PRO A 245 -1.96 -14.04 5.70
CA PRO A 245 -1.49 -13.30 4.54
C PRO A 245 -2.66 -12.83 3.68
N LEU A 246 -2.50 -11.64 3.12
CA LEU A 246 -3.41 -11.04 2.17
C LEU A 246 -2.63 -10.57 0.95
N ARG A 247 -2.86 -11.17 -0.21
CA ARG A 247 -2.29 -10.64 -1.46
C ARG A 247 -2.94 -9.31 -1.76
N LEU A 248 -2.11 -8.31 -1.97
CA LEU A 248 -2.49 -6.99 -2.46
C LEU A 248 -2.29 -6.92 -3.97
N ASP A 249 -3.02 -6.03 -4.63
CA ASP A 249 -2.81 -5.78 -6.05
C ASP A 249 -1.42 -5.18 -6.24
N PRO A 250 -0.64 -5.64 -7.24
CA PRO A 250 0.67 -5.08 -7.51
C PRO A 250 0.53 -3.60 -7.86
N THR A 251 1.34 -2.76 -7.23
CA THR A 251 1.47 -1.35 -7.57
C THR A 251 2.86 -1.12 -8.16
N GLY A 252 2.97 -0.21 -9.11
CA GLY A 252 4.26 0.16 -9.68
C GLY A 252 5.21 0.69 -8.59
N ARG A 253 6.51 0.57 -8.82
CA ARG A 253 7.51 1.12 -7.91
C ARG A 253 7.38 2.63 -7.84
N GLY A 254 7.38 3.16 -6.63
CA GLY A 254 7.41 4.60 -6.42
C GLY A 254 8.69 5.21 -6.99
N ARG A 255 8.54 6.24 -7.82
CA ARG A 255 9.67 6.95 -8.46
C ARG A 255 9.99 8.21 -7.66
N GLY A 256 10.90 8.12 -6.73
CA GLY A 256 11.29 9.28 -5.93
C GLY A 256 12.05 8.90 -4.66
N PRO A 257 12.47 9.89 -3.88
CA PRO A 257 13.08 9.66 -2.58
C PRO A 257 12.06 9.17 -1.56
N GLU A 258 12.57 8.61 -0.47
CA GLU A 258 11.77 8.36 0.73
C GLU A 258 11.16 9.67 1.24
N ARG A 259 9.88 9.63 1.60
CA ARG A 259 9.13 10.79 2.08
C ARG A 259 8.90 10.74 3.58
N MET A 260 9.03 11.90 4.24
CA MET A 260 8.55 12.11 5.62
C MET A 260 7.16 12.74 5.55
N LEU A 261 6.17 12.10 6.18
CA LEU A 261 4.82 12.64 6.34
C LEU A 261 4.73 13.42 7.65
N THR A 262 4.47 14.71 7.52
CA THR A 262 4.29 15.63 8.67
C THR A 262 2.84 15.68 9.13
N GLY A 263 2.57 16.35 10.26
CA GLY A 263 1.20 16.58 10.72
C GLY A 263 0.36 17.47 9.78
N GLU A 264 0.99 18.37 9.04
CA GLU A 264 0.34 19.22 8.04
C GLU A 264 -0.03 18.43 6.79
N ASP A 265 0.92 17.63 6.26
CA ASP A 265 0.67 16.70 5.16
C ASP A 265 -0.48 15.73 5.47
N ALA A 266 -0.64 15.33 6.73
CA ALA A 266 -1.72 14.43 7.14
C ALA A 266 -3.12 15.04 7.01
N LYS A 267 -3.23 16.37 7.09
CA LYS A 267 -4.51 17.07 6.86
C LYS A 267 -4.83 17.08 5.37
N GLU A 268 -3.89 17.49 4.55
CA GLU A 268 -4.02 17.51 3.09
C GLU A 268 -4.30 16.09 2.53
N LEU A 269 -3.61 15.07 3.08
CA LEU A 269 -3.86 13.67 2.73
C LEU A 269 -5.31 13.24 2.99
N ARG A 270 -5.92 13.67 4.10
CA ARG A 270 -7.33 13.38 4.40
C ARG A 270 -8.28 14.07 3.42
N GLU A 271 -8.02 15.34 3.10
CA GLU A 271 -8.81 16.10 2.12
C GLU A 271 -8.76 15.42 0.74
N LEU A 272 -7.58 14.98 0.29
CA LEU A 272 -7.43 14.22 -0.96
C LEU A 272 -8.14 12.86 -0.92
N LEU A 273 -8.10 12.15 0.21
CA LEU A 273 -8.81 10.88 0.38
C LEU A 273 -10.32 11.06 0.30
N ASP A 274 -10.86 12.05 0.99
CA ASP A 274 -12.29 12.39 0.95
C ASP A 274 -12.71 12.78 -0.48
N GLY A 275 -11.87 13.52 -1.18
CA GLY A 275 -12.06 13.89 -2.59
C GLY A 275 -12.07 12.67 -3.51
N LEU A 276 -11.13 11.73 -3.35
CA LEU A 276 -11.07 10.49 -4.13
C LEU A 276 -12.28 9.57 -3.85
N GLU A 277 -12.74 9.47 -2.60
CA GLU A 277 -13.93 8.71 -2.24
C GLU A 277 -15.21 9.32 -2.84
N SER A 278 -15.26 10.63 -2.98
CA SER A 278 -16.39 11.41 -3.53
C SER A 278 -16.34 11.56 -5.04
N ALA A 279 -15.19 11.30 -5.67
CA ALA A 279 -14.99 11.48 -7.09
C ALA A 279 -15.95 10.63 -7.92
N PRO A 280 -16.45 11.15 -9.05
CA PRO A 280 -17.32 10.37 -9.94
C PRO A 280 -16.57 9.17 -10.49
N ARG A 281 -17.20 8.02 -10.50
CA ARG A 281 -16.61 6.76 -11.00
C ARG A 281 -16.56 6.66 -12.53
N GLN A 282 -17.11 7.64 -13.23
CA GLN A 282 -17.17 7.70 -14.69
C GLN A 282 -17.00 9.15 -15.14
N GLY A 283 -16.55 9.33 -16.36
CA GLY A 283 -16.39 10.65 -16.97
C GLY A 283 -14.92 11.10 -17.05
N PRO A 284 -14.69 12.34 -17.47
CA PRO A 284 -13.35 12.85 -17.74
C PRO A 284 -12.41 12.80 -16.53
N LEU A 285 -12.89 13.18 -15.34
CA LEU A 285 -12.08 13.16 -14.11
C LEU A 285 -11.69 11.74 -13.72
N ALA A 286 -12.64 10.80 -13.71
CA ALA A 286 -12.34 9.40 -13.41
C ALA A 286 -11.28 8.82 -14.38
N TRP A 287 -11.46 9.09 -15.68
CA TRP A 287 -10.51 8.66 -16.70
C TRP A 287 -9.13 9.30 -16.50
N ALA A 288 -9.07 10.59 -16.17
CA ALA A 288 -7.81 11.28 -15.91
C ALA A 288 -7.08 10.72 -14.69
N LEU A 289 -7.81 10.42 -13.60
CA LEU A 289 -7.26 9.78 -12.40
C LEU A 289 -6.70 8.41 -12.73
N ASP A 290 -7.43 7.57 -13.47
CA ASP A 290 -6.96 6.25 -13.90
C ASP A 290 -5.68 6.34 -14.76
N ARG A 291 -5.63 7.30 -15.70
CA ARG A 291 -4.45 7.52 -16.54
C ARG A 291 -3.27 8.06 -15.74
N PHE A 292 -3.49 8.97 -14.82
CA PHE A 292 -2.46 9.48 -13.94
C PHE A 292 -1.85 8.35 -13.08
N GLU A 293 -2.69 7.50 -12.47
CA GLU A 293 -2.25 6.33 -11.72
C GLU A 293 -1.43 5.36 -12.59
N MET A 294 -1.91 5.05 -13.81
CA MET A 294 -1.17 4.20 -14.77
C MET A 294 0.19 4.81 -15.11
N GLY A 295 0.27 6.12 -15.31
CA GLY A 295 1.54 6.81 -15.56
C GLY A 295 2.50 6.69 -14.38
N LEU A 296 2.01 6.80 -13.15
CA LEU A 296 2.82 6.63 -11.92
C LEU A 296 3.34 5.19 -11.75
N GLU A 297 2.66 4.19 -12.32
CA GLU A 297 3.03 2.77 -12.24
C GLU A 297 4.03 2.35 -13.35
N ARG A 298 4.36 3.21 -14.33
CA ARG A 298 5.36 2.91 -15.37
C ARG A 298 6.77 2.79 -14.78
N GLU A 299 7.58 1.93 -15.35
CA GLU A 299 8.97 1.72 -14.89
C GLU A 299 9.84 2.95 -15.11
N SER A 300 9.62 3.69 -16.19
CA SER A 300 10.34 4.91 -16.51
C SER A 300 9.43 6.12 -16.68
N ASP A 301 9.97 7.32 -16.39
CA ASP A 301 9.26 8.57 -16.59
C ASP A 301 8.76 8.72 -18.03
N VAL A 302 9.59 8.35 -19.00
CA VAL A 302 9.29 8.55 -20.44
C VAL A 302 8.11 7.68 -20.88
N GLU A 303 7.98 6.46 -20.36
CA GLU A 303 6.86 5.58 -20.67
C GLU A 303 5.53 6.11 -20.16
N ALA A 304 5.54 6.95 -19.12
CA ALA A 304 4.35 7.58 -18.58
C ALA A 304 3.78 8.70 -19.48
N LEU A 305 4.54 9.17 -20.47
CA LEU A 305 4.16 10.31 -21.31
C LEU A 305 2.77 10.17 -21.91
N SER A 306 2.48 9.04 -22.54
CA SER A 306 1.17 8.81 -23.19
C SER A 306 0.02 8.79 -22.20
N ASP A 307 0.22 8.20 -21.02
CA ASP A 307 -0.81 8.18 -19.98
C ASP A 307 -1.11 9.59 -19.47
N TYR A 308 -0.09 10.42 -19.24
CA TYR A 308 -0.27 11.82 -18.83
C TYR A 308 -0.92 12.69 -19.90
N LEU A 309 -0.53 12.53 -21.17
CA LEU A 309 -1.18 13.25 -22.28
C LEU A 309 -2.65 12.83 -22.47
N LEU A 310 -2.99 11.56 -22.25
CA LEU A 310 -4.38 11.07 -22.25
C LEU A 310 -5.18 11.67 -21.09
N ALA A 311 -4.59 11.77 -19.89
CA ALA A 311 -5.21 12.43 -18.74
C ALA A 311 -5.49 13.91 -19.03
N LEU A 312 -4.52 14.65 -19.58
CA LEU A 312 -4.68 16.06 -19.98
C LEU A 312 -5.78 16.22 -21.04
N ARG A 313 -5.82 15.36 -22.05
CA ARG A 313 -6.91 15.38 -23.04
C ARG A 313 -8.27 15.17 -22.38
N ALA A 314 -8.38 14.24 -21.43
CA ALA A 314 -9.64 14.00 -20.73
C ALA A 314 -10.13 15.24 -19.96
N LEU A 315 -9.22 15.97 -19.33
CA LEU A 315 -9.55 17.16 -18.51
C LEU A 315 -9.78 18.43 -19.36
N LEU A 316 -9.03 18.59 -20.46
CA LEU A 316 -8.93 19.86 -21.17
C LEU A 316 -9.54 19.83 -22.59
N ASP A 317 -9.98 18.66 -23.11
CA ASP A 317 -10.62 18.55 -24.41
C ASP A 317 -12.15 18.44 -24.29
N ARG A 318 -12.85 19.56 -24.48
CA ARG A 318 -14.34 19.57 -24.54
C ARG A 318 -14.92 18.98 -25.82
N SER A 319 -14.18 19.03 -26.91
CA SER A 319 -14.70 18.72 -28.26
C SER A 319 -14.51 17.25 -28.66
N ARG A 320 -13.83 16.44 -27.84
CA ARG A 320 -13.47 15.05 -28.14
C ARG A 320 -12.71 14.90 -29.47
N GLY A 321 -11.71 15.72 -29.65
CA GLY A 321 -10.87 15.74 -30.85
C GLY A 321 -10.18 17.09 -31.04
N ALA A 322 -9.99 17.83 -29.95
CA ALA A 322 -9.20 19.06 -29.98
C ALA A 322 -7.77 18.78 -30.46
N GLU A 323 -7.25 19.69 -31.25
CA GLU A 323 -5.85 19.67 -31.66
C GLU A 323 -4.94 19.72 -30.43
N PRO A 324 -3.77 19.06 -30.44
CA PRO A 324 -2.79 19.12 -29.35
C PRO A 324 -2.46 20.55 -28.90
N ALA A 325 -2.41 21.51 -29.82
CA ALA A 325 -2.16 22.91 -29.55
C ALA A 325 -3.24 23.55 -28.65
N THR A 326 -4.53 23.12 -28.77
CA THR A 326 -5.61 23.61 -27.93
C THR A 326 -5.47 23.13 -26.49
N VAL A 327 -5.15 21.85 -26.31
CA VAL A 327 -4.89 21.27 -24.99
C VAL A 327 -3.68 21.95 -24.33
N ALA A 328 -2.60 22.12 -25.12
CA ALA A 328 -1.38 22.80 -24.66
C ALA A 328 -1.64 24.27 -24.24
N LEU A 329 -2.46 25.00 -25.01
CA LEU A 329 -2.84 26.38 -24.70
C LEU A 329 -3.65 26.46 -23.40
N ARG A 330 -4.63 25.58 -23.21
CA ARG A 330 -5.45 25.50 -22.00
C ARG A 330 -4.62 25.14 -20.77
N LEU A 331 -3.71 24.14 -20.89
CA LEU A 331 -2.80 23.81 -19.79
C LEU A 331 -1.90 24.99 -19.43
N ALA A 332 -1.34 25.68 -20.43
CA ALA A 332 -0.52 26.87 -20.21
C ALA A 332 -1.32 28.00 -19.53
N ALA A 333 -2.60 28.15 -19.87
CA ALA A 333 -3.47 29.14 -19.22
C ALA A 333 -3.72 28.87 -17.75
N LEU A 334 -3.81 27.58 -17.35
CA LEU A 334 -4.01 27.16 -15.96
C LEU A 334 -2.73 27.14 -15.13
N CYS A 335 -1.59 26.87 -15.79
CA CYS A 335 -0.35 26.52 -15.11
C CYS A 335 0.78 27.55 -15.31
N ALA A 336 0.56 28.68 -15.99
CA ALA A 336 1.60 29.67 -16.24
C ALA A 336 1.10 31.10 -16.14
N GLU A 337 1.98 31.97 -15.69
CA GLU A 337 1.77 33.43 -15.76
C GLU A 337 1.62 33.88 -17.24
N GLU A 338 0.95 34.97 -17.47
CA GLU A 338 0.59 35.44 -18.82
C GLU A 338 1.81 35.58 -19.75
N GLU A 339 2.93 36.06 -19.20
CA GLU A 339 4.19 36.27 -19.91
C GLU A 339 4.85 34.92 -20.33
N ASP A 340 4.69 33.87 -19.52
CA ASP A 340 5.32 32.55 -19.75
C ASP A 340 4.43 31.58 -20.54
N ARG A 341 3.15 31.89 -20.73
CA ARG A 341 2.17 30.98 -21.36
C ARG A 341 2.62 30.44 -22.72
N ARG A 342 3.25 31.29 -23.55
CA ARG A 342 3.74 30.88 -24.86
C ARG A 342 4.91 29.91 -24.80
N ALA A 343 5.78 30.06 -23.80
CA ALA A 343 6.90 29.17 -23.59
C ALA A 343 6.40 27.81 -23.10
N VAL A 344 5.52 27.80 -22.11
CA VAL A 344 4.88 26.61 -21.57
C VAL A 344 4.05 25.87 -22.64
N GLN A 345 3.24 26.60 -23.43
CA GLN A 345 2.48 26.00 -24.53
C GLN A 345 3.38 25.24 -25.51
N ARG A 346 4.46 25.88 -26.00
CA ARG A 346 5.40 25.24 -26.94
C ARG A 346 6.04 23.99 -26.33
N ARG A 347 6.35 24.02 -25.05
CA ARG A 347 6.93 22.90 -24.33
C ARG A 347 5.96 21.72 -24.25
N ILE A 348 4.66 21.99 -23.99
CA ILE A 348 3.61 20.96 -23.97
C ILE A 348 3.36 20.41 -25.41
N GLU A 349 3.37 21.28 -26.43
CA GLU A 349 3.28 20.85 -27.83
C GLU A 349 4.45 19.90 -28.21
N SER A 350 5.65 20.17 -27.68
CA SER A 350 6.79 19.27 -27.85
C SER A 350 6.56 17.89 -27.21
N ALA A 351 5.85 17.83 -26.08
CA ALA A 351 5.46 16.56 -25.46
C ALA A 351 4.51 15.75 -26.37
N PHE A 352 3.51 16.40 -26.95
CA PHE A 352 2.62 15.77 -27.93
C PHE A 352 3.35 15.32 -29.19
N ALA A 353 4.34 16.06 -29.66
CA ALA A 353 5.15 15.70 -30.80
C ALA A 353 6.11 14.51 -30.52
N LEU A 354 6.49 14.33 -29.24
CA LEU A 354 7.35 13.23 -28.79
C LEU A 354 6.57 11.92 -28.58
N GLU A 355 5.27 12.00 -28.25
CA GLU A 355 4.42 10.85 -27.91
C GLU A 355 4.51 9.69 -28.92
N PRO A 356 4.41 9.90 -30.27
CA PRO A 356 4.49 8.81 -31.22
C PRO A 356 5.79 8.04 -31.17
N PHE A 357 6.91 8.73 -30.91
CA PHE A 357 8.25 8.09 -30.81
C PHE A 357 8.39 7.27 -29.53
N VAL A 358 7.72 7.66 -28.44
CA VAL A 358 7.68 6.88 -27.21
C VAL A 358 6.87 5.61 -27.45
N VAL A 359 5.67 5.74 -28.02
CA VAL A 359 4.75 4.61 -28.28
C VAL A 359 5.35 3.60 -29.26
N GLU A 360 6.05 4.08 -30.30
CA GLU A 360 6.69 3.23 -31.32
C GLU A 360 8.07 2.69 -30.91
N GLY A 361 8.58 3.07 -29.72
CA GLY A 361 9.96 2.74 -29.32
C GLY A 361 11.02 3.43 -30.16
N GLY A 362 10.66 4.51 -30.87
CA GLY A 362 11.47 5.17 -31.88
C GLY A 362 12.36 6.32 -31.35
N LEU A 363 12.52 6.53 -30.07
CA LEU A 363 13.30 7.62 -29.49
C LEU A 363 14.77 7.59 -29.91
N GLY A 364 15.37 6.41 -30.06
CA GLY A 364 16.75 6.23 -30.50
C GLY A 364 16.96 6.30 -32.04
N THR A 365 15.89 6.56 -32.80
CA THR A 365 16.03 6.78 -34.25
C THR A 365 16.53 8.20 -34.55
N ALA A 366 17.22 8.40 -35.68
CA ALA A 366 17.69 9.73 -36.09
C ALA A 366 16.56 10.78 -36.19
N ARG A 367 15.32 10.34 -36.36
CA ARG A 367 14.13 11.22 -36.32
C ARG A 367 13.71 11.51 -34.88
N GLY A 368 13.66 10.50 -34.00
CA GLY A 368 13.36 10.67 -32.60
C GLY A 368 14.38 11.53 -31.87
N GLU A 369 15.67 11.31 -32.11
CA GLU A 369 16.76 12.11 -31.54
C GLU A 369 16.63 13.62 -31.81
N ARG A 370 16.18 14.02 -33.00
CA ARG A 370 15.91 15.44 -33.29
C ARG A 370 14.77 16.03 -32.46
N TYR A 371 13.77 15.23 -32.12
CA TYR A 371 12.68 15.70 -31.20
C TYR A 371 13.17 15.74 -29.76
N VAL A 372 14.00 14.78 -29.34
CA VAL A 372 14.66 14.80 -28.04
C VAL A 372 15.55 16.03 -27.87
N GLU A 373 16.33 16.39 -28.88
CA GLU A 373 17.15 17.62 -28.90
C GLU A 373 16.29 18.88 -28.83
N ALA A 374 15.13 18.91 -29.50
CA ALA A 374 14.19 20.04 -29.47
C ALA A 374 13.53 20.24 -28.11
N VAL A 375 13.45 19.20 -27.27
CA VAL A 375 12.89 19.27 -25.91
C VAL A 375 13.84 19.96 -24.92
N GLY A 376 15.13 20.12 -25.27
CA GLY A 376 16.10 20.87 -24.49
C GLY A 376 17.10 20.02 -23.71
N ARG A 377 18.01 20.71 -22.98
CA ARG A 377 19.20 20.11 -22.32
C ARG A 377 18.89 18.98 -21.31
N HIS A 378 17.69 18.95 -20.75
CA HIS A 378 17.33 17.99 -19.69
C HIS A 378 16.55 16.76 -20.20
N GLY A 379 16.29 16.69 -21.49
CA GLY A 379 15.69 15.55 -22.14
C GLY A 379 14.21 15.28 -21.82
N PRO A 380 13.66 14.18 -22.38
CA PRO A 380 12.25 13.85 -22.24
C PRO A 380 11.80 13.62 -20.79
N GLN A 381 12.69 13.11 -19.93
CA GLN A 381 12.37 12.79 -18.53
C GLN A 381 11.92 14.05 -17.75
N VAL A 382 12.59 15.17 -17.94
CA VAL A 382 12.21 16.42 -17.24
C VAL A 382 10.88 16.92 -17.73
N LEU A 383 10.63 16.89 -19.04
CA LEU A 383 9.34 17.28 -19.60
C LEU A 383 8.18 16.43 -19.05
N VAL A 384 8.38 15.10 -18.97
CA VAL A 384 7.36 14.20 -18.44
C VAL A 384 7.11 14.46 -16.96
N ARG A 385 8.15 14.74 -16.17
CA ARG A 385 8.00 15.12 -14.76
C ARG A 385 7.24 16.43 -14.58
N GLU A 386 7.48 17.41 -15.44
CA GLU A 386 6.72 18.67 -15.40
C GLU A 386 5.24 18.43 -15.73
N LEU A 387 4.91 17.56 -16.69
CA LEU A 387 3.54 17.18 -16.98
C LEU A 387 2.89 16.43 -15.81
N GLU A 388 3.64 15.55 -15.14
CA GLU A 388 3.21 14.85 -13.93
C GLU A 388 2.86 15.84 -12.83
N ASP A 389 3.71 16.85 -12.57
CA ASP A 389 3.46 17.87 -11.55
C ASP A 389 2.24 18.74 -11.88
N ALA A 390 2.10 19.14 -13.15
CA ALA A 390 0.94 19.87 -13.59
C ALA A 390 -0.35 19.08 -13.40
N LEU A 391 -0.37 17.79 -13.80
CA LEU A 391 -1.51 16.92 -13.60
C LEU A 391 -1.82 16.69 -12.13
N ARG A 392 -0.80 16.41 -11.31
CA ARG A 392 -0.94 16.24 -9.87
C ARG A 392 -1.66 17.44 -9.25
N HIS A 393 -1.19 18.63 -9.58
CA HIS A 393 -1.75 19.85 -9.04
C HIS A 393 -3.19 20.11 -9.52
N LEU A 394 -3.49 19.91 -10.81
CA LEU A 394 -4.85 20.06 -11.34
C LEU A 394 -5.81 19.05 -10.72
N LEU A 395 -5.41 17.78 -10.61
CA LEU A 395 -6.22 16.73 -10.02
C LEU A 395 -6.44 16.94 -8.53
N ALA A 396 -5.38 17.31 -7.80
CA ALA A 396 -5.48 17.65 -6.38
C ALA A 396 -6.43 18.83 -6.15
N GLY A 397 -6.28 19.91 -6.93
CA GLY A 397 -7.16 21.09 -6.81
C GLY A 397 -8.63 20.82 -7.12
N VAL A 398 -8.91 19.90 -8.05
CA VAL A 398 -10.30 19.47 -8.31
C VAL A 398 -10.83 18.58 -7.17
N LEU A 399 -10.01 17.70 -6.62
CA LEU A 399 -10.41 16.81 -5.53
C LEU A 399 -10.59 17.53 -4.19
N SER A 400 -9.81 18.59 -3.94
CA SER A 400 -9.95 19.46 -2.76
C SER A 400 -11.01 20.56 -2.94
N GLU A 401 -11.75 20.56 -4.06
CA GLU A 401 -12.74 21.58 -4.41
C GLU A 401 -12.16 23.01 -4.54
N GLU A 402 -10.84 23.15 -4.67
CA GLU A 402 -10.17 24.42 -4.93
C GLU A 402 -10.31 24.87 -6.39
N LEU A 403 -10.44 23.91 -7.31
CA LEU A 403 -10.64 24.14 -8.73
C LEU A 403 -11.99 23.62 -9.20
N ASP A 404 -12.60 24.36 -10.13
CA ASP A 404 -13.80 23.90 -10.83
C ASP A 404 -13.47 22.63 -11.64
N PRO A 405 -14.28 21.56 -11.56
CA PRO A 405 -14.07 20.34 -12.35
C PRO A 405 -14.14 20.58 -13.87
N ASP A 406 -14.75 21.67 -14.36
CA ASP A 406 -14.67 22.12 -15.75
C ASP A 406 -13.38 22.92 -16.00
N LEU A 407 -12.23 22.24 -15.90
CA LEU A 407 -10.92 22.85 -16.12
C LEU A 407 -10.78 23.47 -17.51
N ALA A 408 -11.41 22.90 -18.53
CA ALA A 408 -11.38 23.45 -19.88
C ALA A 408 -12.12 24.82 -19.94
N GLY A 409 -13.25 24.93 -19.25
CA GLY A 409 -13.98 26.21 -19.11
C GLY A 409 -13.20 27.24 -18.33
N LEU A 410 -12.60 26.82 -17.21
CA LEU A 410 -11.74 27.68 -16.40
C LEU A 410 -10.55 28.22 -17.20
N ALA A 411 -9.92 27.37 -18.04
CA ALA A 411 -8.85 27.78 -18.94
C ALA A 411 -9.30 28.81 -19.98
N ASP A 412 -10.46 28.54 -20.63
CA ASP A 412 -11.02 29.45 -21.64
C ASP A 412 -11.39 30.81 -21.03
N GLU A 413 -11.95 30.84 -19.81
CA GLU A 413 -12.20 32.09 -19.08
C GLU A 413 -10.91 32.83 -18.75
N THR A 414 -9.86 32.11 -18.34
CA THR A 414 -8.55 32.69 -18.02
C THR A 414 -7.90 33.32 -19.25
N LEU A 415 -8.05 32.70 -20.42
CA LEU A 415 -7.56 33.23 -21.69
C LEU A 415 -8.34 34.49 -22.14
N LEU A 416 -9.62 34.61 -21.81
CA LEU A 416 -10.47 35.75 -22.17
C LEU A 416 -10.26 36.96 -21.23
N ARG A 417 -9.79 36.72 -20.02
CA ARG A 417 -9.50 37.79 -19.05
C ARG A 417 -8.11 38.36 -19.30
N THR A 418 -8.03 39.40 -20.10
CA THR A 418 -6.79 40.17 -20.31
C THR A 418 -6.67 41.26 -19.24
N GLY A 419 -5.60 41.21 -18.43
CA GLY A 419 -5.04 42.41 -17.80
C GLY A 419 -5.38 42.74 -16.34
N GLU A 420 -5.98 41.85 -15.54
CA GLU A 420 -6.05 42.09 -14.08
C GLU A 420 -5.04 41.19 -13.34
N PRO A 421 -4.12 41.80 -12.52
CA PRO A 421 -3.19 40.98 -11.73
C PRO A 421 -3.98 40.18 -10.68
N ARG A 422 -3.91 38.85 -10.75
CA ARG A 422 -4.40 37.96 -9.72
C ARG A 422 -3.21 37.42 -8.92
N GLU A 423 -3.40 37.30 -7.61
CA GLU A 423 -2.53 36.50 -6.77
C GLU A 423 -2.67 35.05 -7.21
N THR A 424 -1.66 34.53 -7.84
CA THR A 424 -1.61 33.21 -8.43
C THR A 424 -0.52 32.37 -7.75
N GLN A 425 -0.88 31.20 -7.27
CA GLN A 425 0.10 30.18 -6.92
C GLN A 425 0.61 29.51 -8.19
N ALA A 426 1.89 29.69 -8.46
CA ALA A 426 2.46 29.30 -9.73
C ALA A 426 3.33 28.04 -9.64
N LEU A 427 2.98 26.97 -10.36
CA LEU A 427 3.90 25.92 -10.79
C LEU A 427 4.70 26.45 -11.98
N ARG A 428 6.02 26.37 -11.98
CA ARG A 428 6.85 26.87 -13.10
C ARG A 428 7.55 25.73 -13.83
N PHE A 429 7.43 25.69 -15.15
CA PHE A 429 8.40 24.99 -16.00
C PHE A 429 9.72 25.77 -15.95
N GLY A 430 10.82 25.08 -15.64
CA GLY A 430 12.12 25.74 -15.49
C GLY A 430 12.56 26.42 -16.77
N ASP A 431 12.92 27.68 -16.68
CA ASP A 431 13.64 28.38 -17.75
C ASP A 431 15.09 27.96 -17.77
N ASP A 432 15.51 27.32 -18.86
CA ASP A 432 16.89 26.92 -19.12
C ASP A 432 17.76 28.02 -19.72
N GLU A 433 17.36 29.28 -19.64
CA GLU A 433 18.18 30.42 -20.03
C GLU A 433 18.83 31.09 -18.82
N ALA A 434 19.80 30.42 -18.21
CA ALA A 434 20.76 31.11 -17.35
C ALA A 434 22.10 31.21 -18.05
N GLY A 435 22.35 32.37 -18.62
CA GLY A 435 23.69 32.78 -19.02
C GLY A 435 24.65 32.73 -17.83
N GLU A 436 25.90 32.41 -18.16
CA GLU A 436 27.06 32.38 -17.28
C GLU A 436 27.15 33.67 -16.41
N GLY A 437 27.16 33.50 -15.11
CA GLY A 437 27.70 34.47 -14.17
C GLY A 437 26.75 34.96 -13.13
N ALA A 438 26.97 34.49 -11.94
CA ALA A 438 26.79 35.11 -10.64
C ALA A 438 26.03 34.27 -9.61
N GLU A 439 26.64 34.11 -8.51
CA GLU A 439 26.17 33.75 -7.19
C GLU A 439 24.73 34.22 -6.88
N SER A 440 23.90 33.31 -6.80
CA SER A 440 22.62 33.10 -6.11
C SER A 440 21.66 32.37 -7.05
N ALA A 441 21.31 31.14 -6.71
CA ALA A 441 20.33 30.38 -7.46
C ALA A 441 19.02 31.15 -7.52
N PRO A 442 18.51 31.48 -8.69
CA PRO A 442 17.18 32.07 -8.80
C PRO A 442 16.16 31.01 -8.40
N ALA A 443 15.26 31.40 -7.52
CA ALA A 443 14.07 30.62 -7.21
C ALA A 443 13.38 30.28 -8.54
N ARG A 444 13.21 29.00 -8.84
CA ARG A 444 12.45 28.56 -10.00
C ARG A 444 11.03 29.05 -9.89
N PRO A 445 10.48 29.64 -10.93
CA PRO A 445 9.11 30.06 -10.89
C PRO A 445 8.14 28.87 -10.93
N PRO A 446 7.16 28.73 -9.99
CA PRO A 446 6.22 27.63 -9.95
C PRO A 446 5.16 27.73 -11.07
N LEU A 447 4.57 26.62 -11.53
CA LEU A 447 3.36 26.62 -12.37
C LEU A 447 2.20 27.22 -11.56
N ALA A 448 1.53 28.24 -12.09
CA ALA A 448 0.41 28.88 -11.42
C ALA A 448 -0.90 28.22 -11.82
N VAL A 449 -1.67 27.81 -10.86
CA VAL A 449 -3.08 27.44 -11.10
C VAL A 449 -3.98 28.57 -10.67
N VAL A 450 -4.84 29.01 -11.56
CA VAL A 450 -5.82 30.06 -11.28
C VAL A 450 -6.93 29.46 -10.42
N GLY A 451 -6.80 29.60 -9.11
CA GLY A 451 -7.77 29.12 -8.11
C GLY A 451 -8.27 30.23 -7.18
N ARG A 452 -9.31 29.97 -6.42
CA ARG A 452 -9.74 30.86 -5.33
C ARG A 452 -8.70 30.77 -4.21
N SER A 453 -8.32 31.94 -3.68
CA SER A 453 -7.25 32.14 -2.69
C SER A 453 -7.20 31.08 -1.60
N ALA A 454 -6.16 30.26 -1.61
CA ALA A 454 -5.75 29.41 -0.50
C ALA A 454 -4.35 29.82 0.00
N PRO A 455 -3.97 29.52 1.27
CA PRO A 455 -2.70 29.96 1.81
C PRO A 455 -1.50 29.32 1.10
N VAL A 456 -0.50 30.14 0.84
CA VAL A 456 0.74 29.80 0.14
C VAL A 456 1.54 28.76 0.96
N VAL A 457 1.70 27.55 0.44
CA VAL A 457 2.71 26.60 0.91
C VAL A 457 3.91 26.69 -0.03
N GLU A 458 5.02 27.24 0.46
CA GLU A 458 6.27 27.27 -0.31
C GLU A 458 6.80 25.84 -0.52
N PRO A 459 7.06 25.39 -1.76
CA PRO A 459 7.71 24.10 -1.99
C PRO A 459 9.16 24.17 -1.52
N ARG A 460 9.51 23.39 -0.47
CA ARG A 460 10.89 23.21 -0.03
C ARG A 460 11.63 22.32 -1.04
N TRP A 461 12.28 22.93 -2.01
CA TRP A 461 13.23 22.25 -2.90
C TRP A 461 14.66 22.45 -2.42
N SER A 462 15.31 21.34 -2.04
CA SER A 462 16.76 21.26 -1.92
C SER A 462 17.29 20.42 -3.07
N ALA A 463 17.94 21.05 -4.05
CA ALA A 463 18.58 20.33 -5.14
C ALA A 463 19.75 19.48 -4.61
N PRO A 464 19.89 18.21 -5.00
CA PRO A 464 21.10 17.45 -4.70
C PRO A 464 22.28 18.00 -5.48
N ARG A 465 23.40 18.23 -4.78
CA ARG A 465 24.69 18.58 -5.40
C ARG A 465 25.14 17.43 -6.26
N THR A 466 25.35 17.68 -7.56
CA THR A 466 25.99 16.75 -8.49
C THR A 466 27.50 16.85 -8.33
N ASP A 467 28.11 15.90 -7.64
CA ASP A 467 29.54 15.64 -7.72
C ASP A 467 29.80 14.62 -8.84
N GLY A 468 30.51 15.07 -9.89
CA GLY A 468 31.39 14.32 -10.74
C GLY A 468 30.81 13.31 -11.77
N PRO A 469 31.47 13.13 -12.90
CA PRO A 469 31.04 12.22 -13.96
C PRO A 469 31.31 10.77 -13.59
N ALA A 470 30.24 9.96 -13.40
CA ALA A 470 30.34 8.53 -13.24
C ALA A 470 30.67 7.86 -14.59
N ALA A 471 31.77 7.13 -14.61
CA ALA A 471 32.21 6.31 -15.72
C ALA A 471 31.17 5.26 -16.11
N MET A 472 30.77 5.24 -17.38
CA MET A 472 29.97 4.18 -17.97
C MET A 472 30.74 2.85 -17.93
N HIS A 473 30.35 1.94 -17.06
CA HIS A 473 30.71 0.53 -17.15
C HIS A 473 29.83 -0.14 -18.21
N ARG A 474 30.45 -0.51 -19.34
CA ARG A 474 29.85 -1.41 -20.32
C ARG A 474 29.70 -2.79 -19.68
N LEU A 475 28.49 -3.30 -19.63
CA LEU A 475 28.21 -4.72 -19.33
C LEU A 475 28.68 -5.58 -20.52
N PRO A 476 29.36 -6.72 -20.31
CA PRO A 476 29.71 -7.64 -21.35
C PRO A 476 28.51 -8.46 -21.81
N HIS A 477 28.30 -8.55 -23.12
CA HIS A 477 27.34 -9.48 -23.71
C HIS A 477 27.78 -10.93 -23.48
N PRO A 478 26.86 -11.87 -23.17
CA PRO A 478 27.16 -13.28 -23.21
C PRO A 478 27.31 -13.75 -24.66
N PRO A 479 28.20 -14.72 -24.94
CA PRO A 479 28.36 -15.28 -26.27
C PRO A 479 27.12 -16.13 -26.64
N VAL A 480 26.60 -15.89 -27.84
CA VAL A 480 25.62 -16.73 -28.50
C VAL A 480 26.38 -17.84 -29.24
N ASP A 481 26.45 -19.03 -28.67
CA ASP A 481 26.81 -20.23 -29.40
C ASP A 481 25.60 -20.73 -30.17
N LEU A 482 25.63 -20.57 -31.47
CA LEU A 482 24.76 -21.23 -32.42
C LEU A 482 25.49 -22.48 -32.91
N ASP A 483 25.10 -23.65 -32.44
CA ASP A 483 25.41 -24.90 -33.09
C ASP A 483 24.24 -25.27 -34.02
N PRO A 484 24.49 -25.50 -35.30
CA PRO A 484 23.52 -26.06 -36.24
C PRO A 484 23.80 -27.56 -36.39
N ASP A 485 22.89 -28.38 -36.05
CA ASP A 485 22.57 -29.69 -36.62
C ASP A 485 22.02 -30.64 -35.51
N ASP A 486 20.76 -30.98 -35.68
CA ASP A 486 20.38 -32.38 -35.76
C ASP A 486 18.86 -32.46 -36.01
N GLY A 487 18.57 -32.87 -37.24
CA GLY A 487 17.25 -33.31 -37.61
C GLY A 487 16.99 -34.66 -36.96
N ASP A 488 15.75 -34.87 -36.56
CA ASP A 488 14.97 -36.08 -36.86
C ASP A 488 13.61 -36.05 -36.20
N GLY A 489 12.64 -36.17 -37.02
CA GLY A 489 11.33 -36.57 -36.99
C GLY A 489 10.79 -37.35 -35.77
N TYR A 490 9.58 -36.94 -35.35
CA TYR A 490 8.59 -37.90 -34.90
C TYR A 490 7.15 -37.45 -35.18
N SER A 491 6.46 -38.34 -35.83
CA SER A 491 5.06 -38.33 -36.20
C SER A 491 4.13 -38.26 -35.01
N ALA A 492 2.99 -37.58 -35.19
CA ALA A 492 1.81 -37.76 -34.35
C ALA A 492 1.13 -39.11 -34.59
N PRO A 493 0.37 -39.61 -33.63
CA PRO A 493 -0.89 -40.25 -33.94
C PRO A 493 -2.07 -39.70 -33.12
N VAL A 494 -3.15 -39.51 -33.82
CA VAL A 494 -4.62 -39.65 -33.55
C VAL A 494 -5.14 -38.97 -32.26
#